data_995e33789975ffb4ee4d11cf9f53fe3d
#
_entry.id   995e33789975ffb4ee4d11cf9f53fe3d
#
_cell.length_a   1.000
_cell.length_b   1.000
_cell.length_c   1.000
_cell.angle_alpha   90.00
_cell.angle_beta   90.00
_cell.angle_gamma   90.00
#
_symmetry.space_group_name_H-M   'P 1'
#
loop_
_entity.id
_entity.type
_entity.pdbx_description
1 polymer ?
#
loop_
_entity_poly.entity_id
_entity_poly.type
_entity_poly.pdbx_seq_one_letter_code
_entity_poly.pdbx_strand_id
1 'polypeptide(L)'
;MKPMEHIKVVELSTYLAAPTAARVLAEWGADCIKIESPQGDPARTQGAVFNMPYSDEENLAFDVANFNKRFVTLNLKSETGLEVACKLLAGADVFVTSVRTKSLKKMGLDYETLKERFPRLVFAQVLGYGEQGPEKDSAGFDVTCYMARGGVFGTTVNRGDAPMIPTNGFGDFQVSLALAGGVASALFNRTRTGLGDKVTVSLHHAAVFALSTGIISAQYGNPYPKSRREVVNPFNNVYHTSDDKWVVICCPEYDRDFNKIMRLIGREDLVDSPELSNCAQVNARGKTWKVVDVLDEAFGRMTRREAMSLFKGADLPCESANEPLDIYEDEQCWANDILCRYPYPQGGRNFATNPVRFSSLGTPDYFSGGKQGSATEEVMAALGYTREQVDAAVAQGAVEGSKNLKRL
;
A
#
# COMPACT_ATOMS: atom_id res chain seq x y z
N MET A 1 -16.15 20.20 7.30
CA MET A 1 -15.90 20.04 5.84
C MET A 1 -14.73 19.10 5.68
N LYS A 2 -14.91 18.02 4.93
CA LYS A 2 -13.85 17.04 4.66
C LYS A 2 -12.89 17.60 3.59
N PRO A 3 -11.59 17.24 3.60
CA PRO A 3 -10.61 17.82 2.66
C PRO A 3 -10.95 17.65 1.18
N MET A 4 -11.61 16.55 0.81
CA MET A 4 -12.02 16.23 -0.57
C MET A 4 -13.55 16.31 -0.77
N GLU A 5 -14.27 16.96 0.16
CA GLU A 5 -15.70 17.18 0.00
C GLU A 5 -15.98 17.92 -1.33
N HIS A 6 -16.99 17.50 -2.06
CA HIS A 6 -17.35 17.94 -3.42
C HIS A 6 -16.43 17.45 -4.56
N ILE A 7 -15.35 16.71 -4.28
CA ILE A 7 -14.56 16.07 -5.33
C ILE A 7 -15.24 14.78 -5.77
N LYS A 8 -15.44 14.63 -7.07
CA LYS A 8 -16.03 13.43 -7.69
C LYS A 8 -14.94 12.60 -8.34
N VAL A 9 -14.84 11.36 -7.91
CA VAL A 9 -13.86 10.39 -8.41
C VAL A 9 -14.59 9.29 -9.16
N VAL A 10 -14.18 9.05 -10.41
CA VAL A 10 -14.55 7.88 -11.18
C VAL A 10 -13.36 6.94 -11.22
N GLU A 11 -13.57 5.69 -10.83
CA GLU A 11 -12.53 4.67 -10.81
C GLU A 11 -12.85 3.57 -11.84
N LEU A 12 -11.87 3.23 -12.68
CA LEU A 12 -11.88 2.06 -13.55
C LEU A 12 -10.60 1.27 -13.32
N SER A 13 -10.63 0.38 -12.35
CA SER A 13 -9.44 -0.37 -11.94
C SER A 13 -9.80 -1.71 -11.30
N THR A 14 -8.81 -2.55 -11.06
CA THR A 14 -8.95 -3.86 -10.41
C THR A 14 -7.83 -4.08 -9.39
N TYR A 15 -8.03 -5.07 -8.52
CA TYR A 15 -7.13 -5.47 -7.45
C TYR A 15 -6.92 -4.41 -6.37
N LEU A 16 -5.66 -3.96 -6.10
CA LEU A 16 -5.32 -3.20 -4.90
C LEU A 16 -4.80 -1.79 -5.17
N ALA A 17 -3.79 -1.61 -6.02
CA ALA A 17 -3.03 -0.35 -6.11
C ALA A 17 -3.89 0.88 -6.42
N ALA A 18 -4.56 0.92 -7.57
CA ALA A 18 -5.42 2.04 -7.94
C ALA A 18 -6.73 2.08 -7.12
N PRO A 19 -7.39 0.93 -6.82
CA PRO A 19 -8.52 0.93 -5.92
C PRO A 19 -8.21 1.54 -4.56
N THR A 20 -7.07 1.23 -3.94
CA THR A 20 -6.69 1.82 -2.65
C THR A 20 -6.45 3.33 -2.77
N ALA A 21 -5.88 3.82 -3.87
CA ALA A 21 -5.75 5.27 -4.08
C ALA A 21 -7.11 5.97 -4.11
N ALA A 22 -8.10 5.39 -4.82
CA ALA A 22 -9.46 5.91 -4.84
C ALA A 22 -10.14 5.81 -3.46
N ARG A 23 -9.90 4.72 -2.70
CA ARG A 23 -10.34 4.59 -1.31
C ARG A 23 -9.78 5.72 -0.45
N VAL A 24 -8.48 6.03 -0.54
CA VAL A 24 -7.85 7.12 0.22
C VAL A 24 -8.55 8.45 -0.05
N LEU A 25 -8.85 8.76 -1.32
CA LEU A 25 -9.59 9.97 -1.68
C LEU A 25 -11.02 9.96 -1.12
N ALA A 26 -11.69 8.80 -1.14
CA ALA A 26 -13.04 8.63 -0.58
C ALA A 26 -13.05 8.82 0.95
N GLU A 27 -12.05 8.29 1.67
CA GLU A 27 -11.88 8.52 3.10
C GLU A 27 -11.65 10.01 3.42
N TRP A 28 -10.98 10.73 2.53
CA TRP A 28 -10.82 12.19 2.64
C TRP A 28 -12.07 12.96 2.25
N GLY A 29 -13.14 12.28 1.85
CA GLY A 29 -14.47 12.85 1.63
C GLY A 29 -14.91 12.93 0.18
N ALA A 30 -14.15 12.44 -0.78
CA ALA A 30 -14.56 12.40 -2.18
C ALA A 30 -15.74 11.44 -2.40
N ASP A 31 -16.65 11.82 -3.31
CA ASP A 31 -17.68 10.92 -3.84
C ASP A 31 -17.07 10.00 -4.90
N CYS A 32 -16.88 8.74 -4.56
CA CYS A 32 -16.15 7.78 -5.39
C CYS A 32 -17.09 6.73 -6.00
N ILE A 33 -17.10 6.65 -7.33
CA ILE A 33 -17.83 5.64 -8.10
C ILE A 33 -16.83 4.73 -8.79
N LYS A 34 -16.85 3.44 -8.45
CA LYS A 34 -16.07 2.40 -9.12
C LYS A 34 -16.87 1.74 -10.24
N ILE A 35 -16.32 1.76 -11.44
CA ILE A 35 -16.84 1.04 -12.59
C ILE A 35 -16.23 -0.38 -12.58
N GLU A 36 -17.09 -1.39 -12.54
CA GLU A 36 -16.72 -2.79 -12.72
C GLU A 36 -17.25 -3.31 -14.05
N SER A 37 -16.51 -4.25 -14.66
CA SER A 37 -17.01 -5.00 -15.81
C SER A 37 -18.14 -5.95 -15.39
N PRO A 38 -18.92 -6.54 -16.33
CA PRO A 38 -19.90 -7.58 -16.01
C PRO A 38 -19.33 -8.81 -15.29
N GLN A 39 -18.02 -9.06 -15.41
CA GLN A 39 -17.32 -10.12 -14.68
C GLN A 39 -16.95 -9.73 -13.23
N GLY A 40 -17.07 -8.45 -12.88
CA GLY A 40 -16.64 -7.90 -11.60
C GLY A 40 -15.14 -7.63 -11.53
N ASP A 41 -14.71 -7.12 -10.37
CA ASP A 41 -13.31 -7.04 -10.02
C ASP A 41 -12.84 -8.41 -9.50
N PRO A 42 -11.74 -9.00 -10.03
CA PRO A 42 -11.20 -10.26 -9.51
C PRO A 42 -10.89 -10.23 -8.01
N ALA A 43 -10.63 -9.08 -7.43
CA ALA A 43 -10.42 -8.93 -6.00
C ALA A 43 -11.62 -9.37 -5.15
N ARG A 44 -12.84 -9.38 -5.69
CA ARG A 44 -14.06 -9.84 -4.98
C ARG A 44 -13.99 -11.30 -4.54
N THR A 45 -13.22 -12.14 -5.23
CA THR A 45 -13.05 -13.56 -4.89
C THR A 45 -11.67 -13.87 -4.28
N GLN A 46 -10.84 -12.87 -4.09
CA GLN A 46 -9.45 -13.05 -3.63
C GLN A 46 -9.35 -13.57 -2.19
N GLY A 47 -10.39 -13.39 -1.39
CA GLY A 47 -10.49 -13.97 -0.05
C GLY A 47 -10.25 -15.48 -0.02
N ALA A 48 -10.66 -16.21 -1.07
CA ALA A 48 -10.44 -17.65 -1.19
C ALA A 48 -8.96 -18.06 -1.11
N VAL A 49 -8.08 -17.24 -1.69
CA VAL A 49 -6.61 -17.51 -1.71
C VAL A 49 -5.99 -17.33 -0.32
N PHE A 50 -6.60 -16.47 0.51
CA PHE A 50 -6.08 -16.11 1.84
C PHE A 50 -6.86 -16.77 2.98
N ASN A 51 -7.70 -17.76 2.68
CA ASN A 51 -8.59 -18.40 3.67
C ASN A 51 -9.46 -17.38 4.43
N MET A 52 -9.94 -16.35 3.72
CA MET A 52 -10.81 -15.30 4.24
C MET A 52 -12.20 -15.43 3.64
N PRO A 53 -13.27 -15.00 4.34
CA PRO A 53 -14.60 -14.89 3.76
C PRO A 53 -14.61 -14.01 2.50
N TYR A 54 -15.40 -14.42 1.49
CA TYR A 54 -15.67 -13.65 0.28
C TYR A 54 -17.15 -13.83 -0.10
N SER A 55 -18.00 -13.19 0.65
CA SER A 55 -19.45 -13.18 0.42
C SER A 55 -19.97 -11.75 0.26
N ASP A 56 -21.24 -11.61 -0.10
CA ASP A 56 -21.90 -10.30 -0.17
C ASP A 56 -22.07 -9.65 1.21
N GLU A 57 -22.03 -10.45 2.29
CA GLU A 57 -22.18 -10.01 3.67
C GLU A 57 -20.83 -9.70 4.35
N GLU A 58 -19.75 -10.39 3.94
CA GLU A 58 -18.41 -10.20 4.50
C GLU A 58 -17.34 -10.45 3.43
N ASN A 59 -16.62 -9.39 3.06
CA ASN A 59 -15.55 -9.47 2.06
C ASN A 59 -14.42 -8.47 2.36
N LEU A 60 -13.78 -8.60 3.51
CA LEU A 60 -12.73 -7.67 3.93
C LEU A 60 -11.54 -7.64 2.96
N ALA A 61 -11.23 -8.76 2.29
CA ALA A 61 -10.18 -8.83 1.28
C ALA A 61 -10.43 -7.88 0.09
N PHE A 62 -11.70 -7.64 -0.24
CA PHE A 62 -12.11 -6.65 -1.26
C PHE A 62 -12.30 -5.27 -0.63
N ASP A 63 -12.99 -5.19 0.50
CA ASP A 63 -13.39 -3.94 1.12
C ASP A 63 -12.17 -3.10 1.55
N VAL A 64 -11.06 -3.74 1.95
CA VAL A 64 -9.82 -3.04 2.34
C VAL A 64 -9.26 -2.10 1.26
N ALA A 65 -9.58 -2.32 0.01
CA ALA A 65 -9.25 -1.41 -1.10
C ALA A 65 -10.45 -0.61 -1.61
N ASN A 66 -11.67 -0.88 -1.08
CA ASN A 66 -12.91 -0.40 -1.68
C ASN A 66 -13.92 0.20 -0.70
N PHE A 67 -13.56 0.39 0.57
CA PHE A 67 -14.41 1.15 1.50
C PHE A 67 -14.77 2.53 0.94
N ASN A 68 -15.96 3.00 1.27
CA ASN A 68 -16.49 4.32 0.96
C ASN A 68 -16.69 4.59 -0.55
N LYS A 69 -16.96 3.54 -1.34
CA LYS A 69 -17.24 3.65 -2.77
C LYS A 69 -18.63 3.14 -3.10
N ARG A 70 -19.20 3.65 -4.19
CA ARG A 70 -20.39 3.12 -4.85
C ARG A 70 -19.98 2.31 -6.08
N PHE A 71 -20.64 1.19 -6.35
CA PHE A 71 -20.27 0.27 -7.44
C PHE A 71 -21.28 0.29 -8.57
N VAL A 72 -20.80 0.54 -9.78
CA VAL A 72 -21.60 0.44 -11.00
C VAL A 72 -21.03 -0.63 -11.93
N THR A 73 -21.88 -1.40 -12.61
CA THR A 73 -21.44 -2.41 -13.56
C THR A 73 -21.74 -1.96 -14.98
N LEU A 74 -20.68 -1.73 -15.77
CA LEU A 74 -20.78 -1.28 -17.15
C LEU A 74 -20.02 -2.22 -18.09
N ASN A 75 -20.67 -2.62 -19.16
CA ASN A 75 -20.01 -3.31 -20.28
C ASN A 75 -19.40 -2.26 -21.23
N LEU A 76 -18.14 -1.91 -21.00
CA LEU A 76 -17.42 -0.91 -21.82
C LEU A 76 -17.12 -1.36 -23.26
N LYS A 77 -17.54 -2.58 -23.66
CA LYS A 77 -17.51 -3.05 -25.04
C LYS A 77 -18.81 -2.69 -25.78
N SER A 78 -19.88 -2.35 -25.08
CA SER A 78 -21.12 -1.85 -25.65
C SER A 78 -21.09 -0.33 -25.79
N GLU A 79 -21.76 0.20 -26.78
CA GLU A 79 -21.88 1.64 -27.00
C GLU A 79 -22.55 2.34 -25.81
N THR A 80 -23.67 1.81 -25.33
CA THR A 80 -24.40 2.34 -24.17
C THR A 80 -23.56 2.31 -22.90
N GLY A 81 -22.83 1.22 -22.61
CA GLY A 81 -21.97 1.16 -21.41
C GLY A 81 -20.83 2.17 -21.46
N LEU A 82 -20.25 2.39 -22.66
CA LEU A 82 -19.22 3.39 -22.87
C LEU A 82 -19.79 4.82 -22.77
N GLU A 83 -21.01 5.05 -23.28
CA GLU A 83 -21.71 6.32 -23.15
C GLU A 83 -21.94 6.69 -21.66
N VAL A 84 -22.42 5.74 -20.85
CA VAL A 84 -22.62 5.95 -19.40
C VAL A 84 -21.29 6.28 -18.72
N ALA A 85 -20.19 5.56 -19.03
CA ALA A 85 -18.88 5.87 -18.50
C ALA A 85 -18.42 7.28 -18.90
N CYS A 86 -18.62 7.70 -20.13
CA CYS A 86 -18.30 9.04 -20.60
C CYS A 86 -19.13 10.14 -19.90
N LYS A 87 -20.41 9.89 -19.63
CA LYS A 87 -21.24 10.82 -18.85
C LYS A 87 -20.78 10.96 -17.40
N LEU A 88 -20.35 9.85 -16.77
CA LEU A 88 -19.73 9.89 -15.45
C LEU A 88 -18.46 10.75 -15.47
N LEU A 89 -17.57 10.54 -16.43
CA LEU A 89 -16.32 11.29 -16.57
C LEU A 89 -16.55 12.77 -16.87
N ALA A 90 -17.61 13.13 -17.59
CA ALA A 90 -17.96 14.52 -17.86
C ALA A 90 -18.27 15.31 -16.58
N GLY A 91 -18.77 14.65 -15.54
CA GLY A 91 -19.05 15.24 -14.24
C GLY A 91 -17.98 15.00 -13.17
N ALA A 92 -16.89 14.32 -13.52
CA ALA A 92 -15.84 13.92 -12.58
C ALA A 92 -14.73 14.98 -12.46
N ASP A 93 -14.12 15.03 -11.29
CA ASP A 93 -12.91 15.80 -11.01
C ASP A 93 -11.64 14.96 -11.26
N VAL A 94 -11.74 13.66 -10.97
CA VAL A 94 -10.61 12.71 -11.03
C VAL A 94 -11.07 11.43 -11.70
N PHE A 95 -10.25 10.93 -12.61
CA PHE A 95 -10.36 9.58 -13.16
C PHE A 95 -9.18 8.73 -12.67
N VAL A 96 -9.46 7.71 -11.87
CA VAL A 96 -8.44 6.79 -11.34
C VAL A 96 -8.49 5.47 -12.12
N THR A 97 -7.34 5.00 -12.61
CA THR A 97 -7.29 3.76 -13.38
C THR A 97 -5.99 2.97 -13.21
N SER A 98 -6.07 1.64 -13.30
CA SER A 98 -4.94 0.72 -13.50
C SER A 98 -4.98 0.01 -14.84
N VAL A 99 -5.94 0.36 -15.70
CA VAL A 99 -6.06 -0.23 -17.04
C VAL A 99 -4.90 0.23 -17.91
N ARG A 100 -4.28 -0.71 -18.62
CA ARG A 100 -3.16 -0.42 -19.51
C ARG A 100 -3.55 0.61 -20.58
N THR A 101 -2.66 1.56 -20.84
CA THR A 101 -2.87 2.66 -21.80
C THR A 101 -3.34 2.18 -23.17
N LYS A 102 -2.79 1.05 -23.66
CA LYS A 102 -3.24 0.43 -24.91
C LYS A 102 -4.74 0.03 -24.92
N SER A 103 -5.24 -0.42 -23.78
CA SER A 103 -6.66 -0.80 -23.63
C SER A 103 -7.55 0.43 -23.48
N LEU A 104 -7.10 1.44 -22.75
CA LEU A 104 -7.82 2.72 -22.64
C LEU A 104 -7.94 3.41 -23.99
N LYS A 105 -6.89 3.41 -24.82
CA LYS A 105 -6.94 3.95 -26.21
C LYS A 105 -8.00 3.29 -27.06
N LYS A 106 -8.17 1.97 -26.95
CA LYS A 106 -9.23 1.25 -27.72
C LYS A 106 -10.64 1.67 -27.32
N MET A 107 -10.82 2.15 -26.09
CA MET A 107 -12.10 2.60 -25.56
C MET A 107 -12.30 4.12 -25.66
N GLY A 108 -11.29 4.87 -26.12
CA GLY A 108 -11.31 6.34 -26.11
C GLY A 108 -11.31 6.93 -24.70
N LEU A 109 -10.77 6.21 -23.72
CA LEU A 109 -10.66 6.61 -22.32
C LEU A 109 -9.21 6.88 -21.90
N ASP A 110 -8.29 7.03 -22.84
CA ASP A 110 -6.92 7.42 -22.57
C ASP A 110 -6.79 8.93 -22.33
N TYR A 111 -5.65 9.32 -21.72
CA TYR A 111 -5.43 10.71 -21.34
C TYR A 111 -5.55 11.70 -22.49
N GLU A 112 -4.97 11.40 -23.65
CA GLU A 112 -4.98 12.35 -24.79
C GLU A 112 -6.42 12.60 -25.29
N THR A 113 -7.23 11.54 -25.36
CA THR A 113 -8.65 11.64 -25.74
C THR A 113 -9.46 12.40 -24.66
N LEU A 114 -9.26 12.05 -23.39
CA LEU A 114 -10.05 12.64 -22.31
C LEU A 114 -9.70 14.09 -22.02
N LYS A 115 -8.43 14.47 -22.14
CA LYS A 115 -7.97 15.84 -21.94
C LYS A 115 -8.59 16.86 -22.92
N GLU A 116 -8.83 16.43 -24.16
CA GLU A 116 -9.53 17.28 -25.15
C GLU A 116 -11.03 17.44 -24.80
N ARG A 117 -11.65 16.37 -24.33
CA ARG A 117 -13.09 16.36 -23.99
C ARG A 117 -13.37 16.98 -22.62
N PHE A 118 -12.50 16.76 -21.66
CA PHE A 118 -12.66 17.15 -20.24
C PHE A 118 -11.36 17.79 -19.71
N PRO A 119 -11.02 19.01 -20.13
CA PRO A 119 -9.73 19.63 -19.86
C PRO A 119 -9.45 19.90 -18.38
N ARG A 120 -10.46 19.83 -17.53
CA ARG A 120 -10.34 19.97 -16.07
C ARG A 120 -10.16 18.65 -15.33
N LEU A 121 -10.32 17.52 -16.01
CA LEU A 121 -10.22 16.19 -15.40
C LEU A 121 -8.77 15.88 -15.00
N VAL A 122 -8.54 15.49 -13.75
CA VAL A 122 -7.27 14.92 -13.31
C VAL A 122 -7.28 13.43 -13.68
N PHE A 123 -6.37 13.05 -14.55
CA PHE A 123 -6.20 11.67 -15.00
C PHE A 123 -5.12 10.99 -14.15
N ALA A 124 -5.50 10.05 -13.30
CA ALA A 124 -4.62 9.37 -12.35
C ALA A 124 -4.44 7.88 -12.69
N GLN A 125 -3.21 7.45 -13.03
CA GLN A 125 -2.97 6.09 -13.49
C GLN A 125 -1.85 5.39 -12.72
N VAL A 126 -2.14 4.16 -12.25
CA VAL A 126 -1.12 3.21 -11.78
C VAL A 126 -0.65 2.34 -12.92
N LEU A 127 0.66 2.21 -13.06
CA LEU A 127 1.34 1.38 -14.05
C LEU A 127 2.26 0.36 -13.39
N GLY A 128 2.54 -0.76 -14.05
CA GLY A 128 3.53 -1.71 -13.57
C GLY A 128 4.96 -1.17 -13.70
N TYR A 129 5.36 -0.88 -14.94
CA TYR A 129 6.76 -0.54 -15.28
C TYR A 129 6.96 0.91 -15.77
N GLY A 130 5.90 1.70 -15.85
CA GLY A 130 5.96 3.08 -16.37
C GLY A 130 5.43 3.23 -17.77
N GLU A 131 5.50 4.45 -18.31
CA GLU A 131 4.91 4.83 -19.62
C GLU A 131 5.82 4.59 -20.81
N GLN A 132 7.11 4.48 -20.57
CA GLN A 132 8.14 4.39 -21.60
C GLN A 132 8.93 3.09 -21.47
N GLY A 133 9.73 2.79 -22.49
CA GLY A 133 10.62 1.65 -22.50
C GLY A 133 9.95 0.35 -23.00
N PRO A 134 10.74 -0.73 -23.06
CA PRO A 134 10.30 -1.99 -23.67
C PRO A 134 9.16 -2.68 -22.91
N GLU A 135 9.03 -2.43 -21.61
CA GLU A 135 8.07 -3.10 -20.73
C GLU A 135 6.80 -2.29 -20.44
N LYS A 136 6.60 -1.15 -21.10
CA LYS A 136 5.45 -0.26 -20.85
C LYS A 136 4.07 -0.91 -20.97
N ASP A 137 3.96 -1.95 -21.79
CA ASP A 137 2.73 -2.70 -22.04
C ASP A 137 2.71 -4.09 -21.39
N SER A 138 3.78 -4.44 -20.65
CA SER A 138 3.91 -5.74 -19.98
C SER A 138 2.92 -5.87 -18.83
N ALA A 139 2.51 -7.11 -18.56
CA ALA A 139 1.72 -7.41 -17.37
C ALA A 139 2.58 -7.22 -16.12
N GLY A 140 2.06 -6.51 -15.14
CA GLY A 140 2.77 -6.22 -13.90
C GLY A 140 1.87 -6.23 -12.69
N PHE A 141 2.36 -6.82 -11.61
CA PHE A 141 1.74 -6.87 -10.30
C PHE A 141 2.75 -6.44 -9.24
N ASP A 142 2.29 -6.23 -8.03
CA ASP A 142 3.13 -5.92 -6.87
C ASP A 142 4.39 -6.81 -6.80
N VAL A 143 4.19 -8.13 -6.77
CA VAL A 143 5.29 -9.09 -6.62
C VAL A 143 6.30 -9.00 -7.76
N THR A 144 5.87 -8.79 -9.00
CA THR A 144 6.77 -8.76 -10.16
C THR A 144 7.42 -7.40 -10.38
N CYS A 145 6.66 -6.31 -10.21
CA CYS A 145 7.14 -4.95 -10.50
C CYS A 145 7.82 -4.31 -9.30
N TYR A 146 7.16 -4.35 -8.13
CA TYR A 146 7.66 -3.70 -6.93
C TYR A 146 8.69 -4.57 -6.22
N MET A 147 8.31 -5.80 -5.86
CA MET A 147 9.16 -6.67 -5.05
C MET A 147 10.37 -7.21 -5.81
N ALA A 148 10.15 -7.83 -6.98
CA ALA A 148 11.21 -8.49 -7.72
C ALA A 148 12.04 -7.48 -8.54
N ARG A 149 11.47 -6.89 -9.59
CA ARG A 149 12.20 -6.00 -10.49
C ARG A 149 12.58 -4.67 -9.83
N GLY A 150 11.79 -4.18 -8.89
CA GLY A 150 12.09 -2.99 -8.10
C GLY A 150 13.25 -3.17 -7.11
N GLY A 151 13.72 -4.40 -6.89
CA GLY A 151 14.90 -4.72 -6.08
C GLY A 151 14.62 -4.94 -4.59
N VAL A 152 13.37 -4.88 -4.15
CA VAL A 152 13.02 -5.03 -2.72
C VAL A 152 13.43 -6.41 -2.22
N PHE A 153 13.18 -7.49 -2.97
CA PHE A 153 13.64 -8.83 -2.61
C PHE A 153 15.16 -8.91 -2.36
N GLY A 154 15.95 -8.17 -3.12
CA GLY A 154 17.40 -8.13 -2.94
C GLY A 154 17.87 -7.40 -1.69
N THR A 155 16.99 -6.67 -1.00
CA THR A 155 17.33 -5.87 0.19
C THR A 155 16.71 -6.40 1.47
N THR A 156 15.62 -7.15 1.38
CA THR A 156 14.86 -7.67 2.53
C THR A 156 15.14 -9.15 2.84
N VAL A 157 16.19 -9.68 2.30
CA VAL A 157 16.64 -11.06 2.50
C VAL A 157 18.06 -11.07 3.05
N ASN A 158 18.38 -12.01 3.95
CA ASN A 158 19.75 -12.24 4.38
C ASN A 158 20.54 -12.92 3.26
N ARG A 159 21.82 -12.58 3.09
CA ARG A 159 22.68 -13.16 2.05
C ARG A 159 22.76 -14.68 2.20
N GLY A 160 22.43 -15.40 1.13
CA GLY A 160 22.41 -16.85 1.07
C GLY A 160 21.05 -17.48 1.26
N ASP A 161 20.06 -16.72 1.73
CA ASP A 161 18.70 -17.22 1.90
C ASP A 161 17.85 -16.96 0.64
N ALA A 162 16.79 -17.72 0.46
CA ALA A 162 15.82 -17.48 -0.60
C ALA A 162 14.92 -16.29 -0.27
N PRO A 163 14.65 -15.38 -1.22
CA PRO A 163 13.67 -14.34 -1.03
C PRO A 163 12.26 -14.93 -0.84
N MET A 164 11.46 -14.32 0.03
CA MET A 164 10.09 -14.71 0.28
C MET A 164 9.12 -13.61 -0.17
N ILE A 165 7.98 -14.02 -0.68
CA ILE A 165 6.87 -13.11 -0.98
C ILE A 165 6.27 -12.65 0.36
N PRO A 166 6.27 -11.34 0.65
CA PRO A 166 5.64 -10.81 1.85
C PRO A 166 4.11 -10.86 1.72
N THR A 167 3.39 -10.14 2.57
CA THR A 167 1.96 -9.98 2.42
C THR A 167 1.58 -9.42 1.06
N ASN A 168 0.43 -9.86 0.53
CA ASN A 168 -0.08 -9.38 -0.76
C ASN A 168 -0.36 -7.87 -0.73
N GLY A 169 0.04 -7.17 -1.79
CA GLY A 169 -0.21 -5.73 -1.96
C GLY A 169 0.76 -4.83 -1.20
N PHE A 170 1.89 -5.35 -0.71
CA PHE A 170 2.86 -4.54 0.04
C PHE A 170 3.25 -3.25 -0.69
N GLY A 171 3.62 -3.33 -1.96
CA GLY A 171 3.93 -2.17 -2.79
C GLY A 171 2.69 -1.46 -3.32
N ASP A 172 1.58 -2.18 -3.54
CA ASP A 172 0.31 -1.60 -3.99
C ASP A 172 -0.20 -0.51 -3.02
N PHE A 173 -0.14 -0.75 -1.71
CA PHE A 173 -0.51 0.24 -0.71
C PHE A 173 0.43 1.45 -0.71
N GLN A 174 1.72 1.28 -1.00
CA GLN A 174 2.68 2.37 -1.08
C GLN A 174 2.41 3.27 -2.31
N VAL A 175 2.21 2.67 -3.48
CA VAL A 175 1.92 3.45 -4.71
C VAL A 175 0.56 4.12 -4.65
N SER A 176 -0.39 3.57 -3.91
CA SER A 176 -1.71 4.18 -3.72
C SER A 176 -1.65 5.53 -3.01
N LEU A 177 -0.84 5.62 -1.95
CA LEU A 177 -0.60 6.88 -1.24
C LEU A 177 0.14 7.90 -2.12
N ALA A 178 1.15 7.44 -2.88
CA ALA A 178 1.86 8.30 -3.82
C ALA A 178 0.92 8.86 -4.89
N LEU A 179 0.02 8.03 -5.44
CA LEU A 179 -0.97 8.48 -6.43
C LEU A 179 -1.97 9.46 -5.81
N ALA A 180 -2.50 9.17 -4.60
CA ALA A 180 -3.43 10.07 -3.92
C ALA A 180 -2.79 11.44 -3.62
N GLY A 181 -1.52 11.47 -3.20
CA GLY A 181 -0.75 12.71 -3.03
C GLY A 181 -0.56 13.49 -4.34
N GLY A 182 -0.26 12.77 -5.43
CA GLY A 182 -0.17 13.36 -6.78
C GLY A 182 -1.51 13.95 -7.24
N VAL A 183 -2.62 13.25 -7.01
CA VAL A 183 -3.99 13.73 -7.31
C VAL A 183 -4.29 15.00 -6.52
N ALA A 184 -4.02 15.02 -5.21
CA ALA A 184 -4.24 16.20 -4.38
C ALA A 184 -3.43 17.41 -4.90
N SER A 185 -2.17 17.19 -5.30
CA SER A 185 -1.31 18.23 -5.89
C SER A 185 -1.84 18.74 -7.23
N ALA A 186 -2.34 17.83 -8.10
CA ALA A 186 -2.93 18.20 -9.37
C ALA A 186 -4.26 19.00 -9.19
N LEU A 187 -5.10 18.59 -8.23
CA LEU A 187 -6.32 19.33 -7.88
C LEU A 187 -6.00 20.73 -7.34
N PHE A 188 -4.97 20.85 -6.50
CA PHE A 188 -4.50 22.15 -6.02
C PHE A 188 -4.00 23.02 -7.18
N ASN A 189 -3.18 22.46 -8.09
CA ASN A 189 -2.71 23.20 -9.27
C ASN A 189 -3.86 23.63 -10.18
N ARG A 190 -4.91 22.81 -10.32
CA ARG A 190 -6.13 23.12 -11.07
C ARG A 190 -6.85 24.38 -10.57
N THR A 191 -6.76 24.69 -9.28
CA THR A 191 -7.36 25.92 -8.74
C THR A 191 -6.70 27.19 -9.31
N ARG A 192 -5.44 27.08 -9.74
CA ARG A 192 -4.66 28.19 -10.31
C ARG A 192 -4.72 28.24 -11.83
N THR A 193 -4.70 27.07 -12.48
CA THR A 193 -4.61 26.95 -13.95
C THR A 193 -5.97 26.79 -14.63
N GLY A 194 -6.96 26.33 -13.90
CA GLY A 194 -8.25 25.92 -14.46
C GLY A 194 -8.21 24.56 -15.17
N LEU A 195 -7.02 23.93 -15.32
CA LEU A 195 -6.82 22.70 -16.07
C LEU A 195 -6.50 21.53 -15.15
N GLY A 196 -6.95 20.35 -15.54
CA GLY A 196 -6.51 19.09 -14.95
C GLY A 196 -5.09 18.73 -15.38
N ASP A 197 -4.64 17.59 -14.90
CA ASP A 197 -3.29 17.09 -15.22
C ASP A 197 -3.30 15.56 -15.31
N LYS A 198 -2.22 15.00 -15.86
CA LYS A 198 -1.95 13.57 -15.85
C LYS A 198 -1.00 13.23 -14.71
N VAL A 199 -1.46 12.41 -13.79
CA VAL A 199 -0.66 11.88 -12.68
C VAL A 199 -0.43 10.40 -12.90
N THR A 200 0.83 9.98 -13.00
CA THR A 200 1.20 8.56 -13.14
C THR A 200 2.14 8.14 -12.04
N VAL A 201 1.90 6.95 -11.51
CA VAL A 201 2.80 6.26 -10.59
C VAL A 201 3.01 4.85 -11.11
N SER A 202 4.24 4.33 -11.07
CA SER A 202 4.48 2.93 -11.37
C SER A 202 5.03 2.18 -10.16
N LEU A 203 4.62 0.91 -10.03
CA LEU A 203 5.11 0.01 -8.97
C LEU A 203 6.65 -0.08 -9.00
N HIS A 204 7.22 -0.24 -10.19
CA HIS A 204 8.68 -0.30 -10.37
C HIS A 204 9.38 0.99 -9.90
N HIS A 205 8.89 2.17 -10.30
CA HIS A 205 9.51 3.44 -9.91
C HIS A 205 9.41 3.68 -8.40
N ALA A 206 8.26 3.40 -7.81
CA ALA A 206 8.06 3.57 -6.38
C ALA A 206 9.00 2.67 -5.55
N ALA A 207 9.22 1.42 -5.98
CA ALA A 207 10.18 0.53 -5.34
C ALA A 207 11.62 1.04 -5.45
N VAL A 208 12.04 1.48 -6.64
CA VAL A 208 13.37 2.06 -6.87
C VAL A 208 13.56 3.33 -6.02
N PHE A 209 12.53 4.18 -5.92
CA PHE A 209 12.56 5.36 -5.05
C PHE A 209 12.69 4.98 -3.57
N ALA A 210 11.96 3.98 -3.10
CA ALA A 210 12.05 3.48 -1.72
C ALA A 210 13.44 2.93 -1.39
N LEU A 211 14.16 2.39 -2.38
CA LEU A 211 15.52 1.85 -2.24
C LEU A 211 16.65 2.88 -2.52
N SER A 212 16.34 4.18 -2.62
CA SER A 212 17.30 5.23 -3.02
C SER A 212 18.64 5.15 -2.27
N THR A 213 18.63 5.02 -0.95
CA THR A 213 19.85 4.90 -0.15
C THR A 213 20.66 3.64 -0.49
N GLY A 214 19.99 2.49 -0.68
CA GLY A 214 20.64 1.23 -1.06
C GLY A 214 21.27 1.31 -2.45
N ILE A 215 20.58 1.91 -3.41
CA ILE A 215 21.05 2.09 -4.79
C ILE A 215 22.28 3.00 -4.81
N ILE A 216 22.26 4.11 -4.07
CA ILE A 216 23.42 5.01 -3.94
C ILE A 216 24.58 4.26 -3.28
N SER A 217 24.33 3.59 -2.15
CA SER A 217 25.36 2.86 -1.40
C SER A 217 26.04 1.76 -2.22
N ALA A 218 25.29 1.08 -3.08
CA ALA A 218 25.84 0.02 -3.93
C ALA A 218 26.92 0.53 -4.91
N GLN A 219 26.86 1.80 -5.35
CA GLN A 219 27.86 2.43 -6.21
C GLN A 219 29.22 2.61 -5.51
N TYR A 220 29.22 2.56 -4.18
CA TYR A 220 30.43 2.72 -3.35
C TYR A 220 30.92 1.37 -2.78
N GLY A 221 30.54 0.27 -3.42
CA GLY A 221 31.03 -1.06 -3.05
C GLY A 221 30.27 -1.71 -1.89
N ASN A 222 29.05 -1.27 -1.60
CA ASN A 222 28.18 -1.88 -0.59
C ASN A 222 27.13 -2.79 -1.26
N PRO A 223 27.44 -4.03 -1.61
CA PRO A 223 26.53 -4.92 -2.33
C PRO A 223 25.34 -5.33 -1.44
N TYR A 224 24.24 -5.68 -2.10
CA TYR A 224 23.08 -6.35 -1.52
C TYR A 224 22.93 -7.74 -2.15
N PRO A 225 22.29 -8.72 -1.51
CA PRO A 225 21.76 -8.65 -0.14
C PRO A 225 22.86 -8.61 0.93
N LYS A 226 22.53 -8.02 2.08
CA LYS A 226 23.42 -7.97 3.23
C LYS A 226 23.41 -9.29 4.02
N SER A 227 24.48 -9.56 4.77
CA SER A 227 24.48 -10.57 5.81
C SER A 227 24.22 -9.92 7.16
N ARG A 228 23.35 -10.50 7.96
CA ARG A 228 23.10 -10.07 9.34
C ARG A 228 24.39 -10.11 10.19
N ARG A 229 25.31 -11.01 9.87
CA ARG A 229 26.60 -11.16 10.56
C ARG A 229 27.69 -10.17 10.09
N GLU A 230 27.48 -9.53 8.92
CA GLU A 230 28.47 -8.65 8.30
C GLU A 230 27.90 -7.23 8.13
N VAL A 231 27.12 -6.77 9.11
CA VAL A 231 26.55 -5.41 9.10
C VAL A 231 27.62 -4.38 9.45
N VAL A 232 27.51 -3.17 8.91
CA VAL A 232 28.44 -2.08 9.20
C VAL A 232 28.34 -1.64 10.65
N ASN A 233 27.11 -1.56 11.17
CA ASN A 233 26.86 -1.24 12.57
C ASN A 233 26.04 -2.35 13.24
N PRO A 234 26.63 -3.21 14.08
CA PRO A 234 25.91 -4.24 14.83
C PRO A 234 24.79 -3.71 15.72
N PHE A 235 24.80 -2.43 16.09
CA PHE A 235 23.73 -1.80 16.87
C PHE A 235 22.54 -1.33 15.99
N ASN A 236 22.61 -1.53 14.67
CA ASN A 236 21.49 -1.41 13.74
C ASN A 236 21.22 -2.79 13.12
N ASN A 237 20.68 -3.71 13.91
CA ASN A 237 20.53 -5.09 13.49
C ASN A 237 19.41 -5.79 14.26
N VAL A 238 19.07 -6.99 13.84
CA VAL A 238 18.06 -7.85 14.46
C VAL A 238 18.70 -8.97 15.27
N TYR A 239 18.10 -9.34 16.39
CA TYR A 239 18.61 -10.34 17.32
C TYR A 239 17.51 -11.30 17.76
N HIS A 240 17.86 -12.60 17.83
CA HIS A 240 16.96 -13.65 18.26
C HIS A 240 16.91 -13.75 19.77
N THR A 241 15.72 -13.90 20.34
CA THR A 241 15.49 -13.95 21.79
C THR A 241 15.17 -15.38 22.26
N SER A 242 15.27 -15.63 23.56
CA SER A 242 15.10 -16.95 24.17
C SER A 242 13.69 -17.55 24.02
N ASP A 243 12.70 -16.71 23.71
CA ASP A 243 11.30 -17.09 23.47
C ASP A 243 10.95 -17.26 21.98
N ASP A 244 11.99 -17.54 21.15
CA ASP A 244 11.87 -17.76 19.70
C ASP A 244 11.23 -16.59 18.95
N LYS A 245 11.55 -15.36 19.37
CA LYS A 245 11.12 -14.11 18.74
C LYS A 245 12.34 -13.28 18.33
N TRP A 246 12.08 -12.20 17.61
CA TRP A 246 13.11 -11.27 17.17
C TRP A 246 12.88 -9.87 17.71
N VAL A 247 13.97 -9.18 18.01
CA VAL A 247 13.99 -7.75 18.32
C VAL A 247 14.92 -7.05 17.33
N VAL A 248 14.68 -5.76 17.11
CA VAL A 248 15.57 -4.85 16.40
C VAL A 248 16.11 -3.81 17.38
N ILE A 249 17.40 -3.55 17.33
CA ILE A 249 17.99 -2.36 17.93
C ILE A 249 18.45 -1.40 16.85
N CYS A 250 18.32 -0.09 17.11
CA CYS A 250 18.71 0.95 16.16
C CYS A 250 19.45 2.08 16.92
N CYS A 251 20.74 1.85 17.19
CA CYS A 251 21.62 2.82 17.84
C CYS A 251 22.70 3.26 16.84
N PRO A 252 22.46 4.37 16.10
CA PRO A 252 23.34 4.79 15.00
C PRO A 252 24.72 5.27 15.47
N GLU A 253 24.82 5.75 16.70
CA GLU A 253 26.05 6.32 17.27
C GLU A 253 26.88 5.22 17.96
N TYR A 254 27.40 4.28 17.17
CA TYR A 254 28.08 3.09 17.67
C TYR A 254 29.14 3.38 18.75
N ASP A 255 30.10 4.28 18.47
CA ASP A 255 31.23 4.56 19.37
C ASP A 255 30.76 5.17 20.71
N ARG A 256 29.73 6.03 20.63
CA ARG A 256 29.11 6.64 21.82
C ARG A 256 28.38 5.60 22.67
N ASP A 257 27.65 4.72 22.04
CA ASP A 257 26.73 3.80 22.70
C ASP A 257 27.42 2.48 23.11
N PHE A 258 28.59 2.18 22.58
CA PHE A 258 29.28 0.89 22.75
C PHE A 258 29.44 0.52 24.25
N ASN A 259 30.09 1.36 25.05
CA ASN A 259 30.30 1.08 26.44
C ASN A 259 29.01 0.98 27.26
N LYS A 260 28.03 1.79 26.93
CA LYS A 260 26.69 1.73 27.54
C LYS A 260 26.01 0.40 27.27
N ILE A 261 26.04 -0.06 26.01
CA ILE A 261 25.42 -1.33 25.62
C ILE A 261 26.19 -2.52 26.23
N MET A 262 27.53 -2.50 26.25
CA MET A 262 28.32 -3.58 26.85
C MET A 262 28.02 -3.73 28.37
N ARG A 263 27.95 -2.64 29.12
CA ARG A 263 27.51 -2.69 30.51
C ARG A 263 26.09 -3.20 30.67
N LEU A 264 25.19 -2.72 29.82
CA LEU A 264 23.77 -3.07 29.88
C LEU A 264 23.54 -4.58 29.73
N ILE A 265 24.31 -5.22 28.85
CA ILE A 265 24.24 -6.67 28.60
C ILE A 265 25.16 -7.52 29.48
N GLY A 266 25.81 -6.90 30.47
CA GLY A 266 26.69 -7.59 31.46
C GLY A 266 28.06 -7.99 30.87
N ARG A 267 28.57 -7.31 29.86
CA ARG A 267 29.88 -7.55 29.23
C ARG A 267 30.86 -6.45 29.62
N GLU A 268 31.07 -6.30 30.93
CA GLU A 268 32.06 -5.36 31.50
C GLU A 268 33.48 -5.60 30.96
N ASP A 269 33.81 -6.86 30.60
CA ASP A 269 35.08 -7.27 29.98
C ASP A 269 35.36 -6.60 28.64
N LEU A 270 34.31 -6.10 27.95
CA LEU A 270 34.42 -5.43 26.66
C LEU A 270 34.35 -3.91 26.72
N VAL A 271 34.08 -3.34 27.92
CA VAL A 271 34.08 -1.88 28.08
C VAL A 271 35.48 -1.33 27.76
N ASP A 272 35.52 -0.25 27.00
CA ASP A 272 36.74 0.39 26.48
C ASP A 272 37.62 -0.55 25.62
N SER A 273 37.04 -1.59 25.02
CA SER A 273 37.76 -2.54 24.17
C SER A 273 38.48 -1.83 23.01
N PRO A 274 39.82 -1.87 22.95
CA PRO A 274 40.57 -1.25 21.85
C PRO A 274 40.35 -1.93 20.50
N GLU A 275 39.80 -3.14 20.53
CA GLU A 275 39.49 -3.90 19.32
C GLU A 275 38.07 -3.62 18.80
N LEU A 276 37.10 -3.40 19.68
CA LEU A 276 35.67 -3.42 19.33
C LEU A 276 34.94 -2.08 19.51
N SER A 277 35.45 -1.15 20.28
CA SER A 277 34.73 0.08 20.66
C SER A 277 34.66 1.17 19.58
N ASN A 278 35.37 0.99 18.45
CA ASN A 278 35.38 1.95 17.36
C ASN A 278 34.83 1.31 16.05
N CYS A 279 33.74 1.82 15.57
CA CYS A 279 33.00 1.30 14.40
C CYS A 279 33.88 1.22 13.14
N ALA A 280 34.60 2.28 12.82
CA ALA A 280 35.44 2.33 11.61
C ALA A 280 36.57 1.27 11.65
N GLN A 281 37.19 1.11 12.81
CA GLN A 281 38.27 0.12 12.99
C GLN A 281 37.75 -1.32 12.94
N VAL A 282 36.59 -1.61 13.56
CA VAL A 282 35.96 -2.92 13.54
C VAL A 282 35.60 -3.30 12.10
N ASN A 283 35.03 -2.36 11.35
CA ASN A 283 34.72 -2.56 9.92
C ASN A 283 35.96 -2.76 9.07
N ALA A 284 36.97 -1.92 9.21
CA ALA A 284 38.21 -2.04 8.45
C ALA A 284 38.94 -3.38 8.66
N ARG A 285 38.76 -3.97 9.85
CA ARG A 285 39.30 -5.29 10.20
C ARG A 285 38.39 -6.46 9.84
N GLY A 286 37.17 -6.18 9.32
CA GLY A 286 36.16 -7.21 9.02
C GLY A 286 35.70 -7.99 10.26
N LYS A 287 35.63 -7.35 11.44
CA LYS A 287 35.36 -8.00 12.73
C LYS A 287 34.00 -7.65 13.35
N THR A 288 33.10 -7.04 12.59
CA THR A 288 31.76 -6.69 13.08
C THR A 288 30.97 -7.90 13.59
N TRP A 289 31.19 -9.07 12.98
CA TRP A 289 30.61 -10.34 13.41
C TRP A 289 30.90 -10.71 14.88
N LYS A 290 32.05 -10.29 15.45
CA LYS A 290 32.36 -10.52 16.87
C LYS A 290 31.37 -9.80 17.78
N VAL A 291 31.01 -8.58 17.44
CA VAL A 291 30.02 -7.79 18.20
C VAL A 291 28.63 -8.37 18.00
N VAL A 292 28.32 -8.85 16.77
CA VAL A 292 27.07 -9.57 16.52
C VAL A 292 26.98 -10.83 17.40
N ASP A 293 28.04 -11.64 17.51
CA ASP A 293 28.05 -12.85 18.33
C ASP A 293 27.84 -12.53 19.84
N VAL A 294 28.45 -11.44 20.32
CA VAL A 294 28.26 -10.96 21.71
C VAL A 294 26.80 -10.60 21.95
N LEU A 295 26.18 -9.91 21.02
CA LEU A 295 24.78 -9.51 21.11
C LEU A 295 23.83 -10.69 20.94
N ASP A 296 24.14 -11.62 20.01
CA ASP A 296 23.36 -12.87 19.85
C ASP A 296 23.34 -13.68 21.15
N GLU A 297 24.49 -13.80 21.82
CA GLU A 297 24.58 -14.47 23.12
C GLU A 297 23.75 -13.77 24.20
N ALA A 298 23.82 -12.45 24.24
CA ALA A 298 23.10 -11.65 25.24
C ALA A 298 21.59 -11.71 25.03
N PHE A 299 21.11 -11.46 23.80
CA PHE A 299 19.69 -11.49 23.45
C PHE A 299 19.13 -12.92 23.56
N GLY A 300 19.91 -13.96 23.18
CA GLY A 300 19.50 -15.35 23.32
C GLY A 300 19.25 -15.81 24.78
N ARG A 301 19.66 -15.02 25.78
CA ARG A 301 19.36 -15.27 27.21
C ARG A 301 18.15 -14.51 27.72
N MET A 302 17.57 -13.60 26.95
CA MET A 302 16.43 -12.74 27.32
C MET A 302 15.24 -13.07 26.45
N THR A 303 14.05 -12.99 27.03
CA THR A 303 12.82 -12.92 26.26
C THR A 303 12.71 -11.58 25.52
N ARG A 304 11.91 -11.53 24.45
CA ARG A 304 11.60 -10.30 23.72
C ARG A 304 11.21 -9.15 24.64
N ARG A 305 10.35 -9.44 25.63
CA ARG A 305 9.88 -8.44 26.62
C ARG A 305 11.00 -7.92 27.51
N GLU A 306 11.86 -8.80 28.00
CA GLU A 306 13.01 -8.42 28.84
C GLU A 306 14.00 -7.57 28.05
N ALA A 307 14.33 -7.95 26.82
CA ALA A 307 15.23 -7.20 25.95
C ALA A 307 14.68 -5.78 25.68
N MET A 308 13.41 -5.67 25.29
CA MET A 308 12.77 -4.37 25.07
C MET A 308 12.77 -3.50 26.35
N SER A 309 12.40 -4.08 27.49
CA SER A 309 12.38 -3.36 28.77
C SER A 309 13.78 -2.86 29.17
N LEU A 310 14.79 -3.70 29.00
CA LEU A 310 16.18 -3.38 29.32
C LEU A 310 16.71 -2.22 28.49
N PHE A 311 16.57 -2.29 27.17
CA PHE A 311 17.08 -1.27 26.26
C PHE A 311 16.29 0.03 26.33
N LYS A 312 14.94 -0.03 26.33
CA LYS A 312 14.09 1.17 26.49
C LYS A 312 14.30 1.86 27.83
N GLY A 313 14.50 1.10 28.92
CA GLY A 313 14.83 1.63 30.23
C GLY A 313 16.17 2.38 30.27
N ALA A 314 17.07 2.06 29.35
CA ALA A 314 18.32 2.75 29.12
C ALA A 314 18.26 3.84 28.04
N ASP A 315 17.09 4.23 27.59
CA ASP A 315 16.90 5.19 26.47
C ASP A 315 17.69 4.79 25.20
N LEU A 316 17.60 3.49 24.85
CA LEU A 316 18.15 2.93 23.62
C LEU A 316 17.00 2.34 22.77
N PRO A 317 16.88 2.72 21.50
CA PRO A 317 15.83 2.20 20.62
C PRO A 317 15.89 0.68 20.46
N CYS A 318 14.86 -0.01 20.91
CA CYS A 318 14.69 -1.45 20.77
C CYS A 318 13.20 -1.75 20.57
N GLU A 319 12.87 -2.46 19.50
CA GLU A 319 11.49 -2.84 19.20
C GLU A 319 11.37 -4.31 18.84
N SER A 320 10.17 -4.83 19.02
CA SER A 320 9.80 -6.16 18.59
C SER A 320 9.69 -6.22 17.05
N ALA A 321 10.21 -7.26 16.43
CA ALA A 321 9.86 -7.64 15.07
C ALA A 321 8.49 -8.33 15.11
N ASN A 322 7.43 -7.54 15.10
CA ASN A 322 6.06 -8.02 15.25
C ASN A 322 5.61 -8.86 14.07
N GLU A 323 4.88 -9.92 14.36
CA GLU A 323 4.06 -10.65 13.41
C GLU A 323 2.69 -9.92 13.26
N PRO A 324 1.92 -10.17 12.17
CA PRO A 324 0.64 -9.48 11.97
C PRO A 324 -0.36 -9.62 13.13
N LEU A 325 -0.34 -10.71 13.88
CA LEU A 325 -1.22 -10.90 15.04
C LEU A 325 -0.79 -10.06 16.24
N ASP A 326 0.51 -9.83 16.45
CA ASP A 326 1.01 -8.99 17.54
C ASP A 326 0.47 -7.54 17.42
N ILE A 327 0.20 -7.07 16.20
CA ILE A 327 -0.30 -5.72 15.91
C ILE A 327 -1.71 -5.49 16.50
N TYR A 328 -2.53 -6.54 16.60
CA TYR A 328 -3.86 -6.41 17.20
C TYR A 328 -3.84 -6.22 18.73
N GLU A 329 -2.75 -6.61 19.37
CA GLU A 329 -2.52 -6.46 20.81
C GLU A 329 -1.74 -5.19 21.15
N ASP A 330 -1.27 -4.45 20.15
CA ASP A 330 -0.48 -3.23 20.33
C ASP A 330 -1.38 -2.04 20.70
N GLU A 331 -1.33 -1.63 21.98
CA GLU A 331 -2.08 -0.48 22.49
C GLU A 331 -1.78 0.82 21.72
N GLN A 332 -0.55 0.98 21.20
CA GLN A 332 -0.15 2.13 20.42
C GLN A 332 -0.91 2.21 19.08
N CYS A 333 -1.20 1.06 18.48
CA CYS A 333 -2.00 0.98 17.26
C CYS A 333 -3.44 1.44 17.49
N TRP A 334 -4.05 1.02 18.59
CA TRP A 334 -5.42 1.41 18.94
C TRP A 334 -5.51 2.87 19.41
N ALA A 335 -4.56 3.33 20.21
CA ALA A 335 -4.50 4.72 20.70
C ALA A 335 -4.35 5.76 19.57
N ASN A 336 -3.81 5.36 18.44
CA ASN A 336 -3.61 6.21 17.26
C ASN A 336 -4.57 5.91 16.11
N ASP A 337 -5.62 5.14 16.33
CA ASP A 337 -6.57 4.70 15.29
C ASP A 337 -5.88 4.08 14.06
N ILE A 338 -4.71 3.45 14.24
CA ILE A 338 -4.02 2.72 13.16
C ILE A 338 -4.87 1.53 12.74
N LEU A 339 -5.57 0.93 13.69
CA LEU A 339 -6.55 -0.11 13.48
C LEU A 339 -7.97 0.43 13.66
N CYS A 340 -8.88 -0.07 12.85
CA CYS A 340 -10.32 0.13 12.99
C CYS A 340 -11.03 -1.21 12.95
N ARG A 341 -12.19 -1.31 13.63
CA ARG A 341 -13.04 -2.49 13.62
C ARG A 341 -14.30 -2.25 12.80
N TYR A 342 -14.44 -2.95 11.69
CA TYR A 342 -15.66 -2.89 10.86
C TYR A 342 -16.69 -3.94 11.33
N PRO A 343 -17.96 -3.56 11.53
CA PRO A 343 -19.01 -4.43 12.08
C PRO A 343 -19.68 -5.26 10.99
N TYR A 344 -19.06 -6.34 10.56
CA TYR A 344 -19.75 -7.31 9.69
C TYR A 344 -20.82 -8.10 10.47
N PRO A 345 -21.87 -8.63 9.80
CA PRO A 345 -22.94 -9.39 10.46
C PRO A 345 -22.44 -10.60 11.26
N GLN A 346 -21.35 -11.24 10.82
CA GLN A 346 -20.71 -12.39 11.47
C GLN A 346 -19.75 -12.01 12.60
N GLY A 347 -19.62 -10.72 12.90
CA GLY A 347 -18.74 -10.17 13.91
C GLY A 347 -17.76 -9.13 13.35
N GLY A 348 -17.23 -8.28 14.22
CA GLY A 348 -16.32 -7.22 13.80
C GLY A 348 -14.97 -7.77 13.30
N ARG A 349 -14.42 -7.14 12.26
CA ARG A 349 -13.09 -7.43 11.73
C ARG A 349 -12.21 -6.21 11.82
N ASN A 350 -10.97 -6.43 12.22
CA ASN A 350 -9.98 -5.35 12.32
C ASN A 350 -9.27 -5.18 10.97
N PHE A 351 -8.97 -3.93 10.63
CA PHE A 351 -8.20 -3.58 9.45
C PHE A 351 -7.39 -2.30 9.67
N ALA A 352 -6.33 -2.12 8.89
CA ALA A 352 -5.50 -0.93 8.94
C ALA A 352 -6.19 0.25 8.25
N THR A 353 -6.18 1.39 8.91
CA THR A 353 -6.72 2.64 8.39
C THR A 353 -5.71 3.34 7.47
N ASN A 354 -6.15 4.38 6.75
CA ASN A 354 -5.26 5.27 6.01
C ASN A 354 -4.31 6.00 6.98
N PRO A 355 -2.99 6.01 6.71
CA PRO A 355 -2.01 6.61 7.62
C PRO A 355 -2.04 8.15 7.64
N VAL A 356 -2.66 8.81 6.66
CA VAL A 356 -2.74 10.27 6.60
C VAL A 356 -3.89 10.76 7.48
N ARG A 357 -3.58 11.57 8.47
CA ARG A 357 -4.54 12.14 9.42
C ARG A 357 -4.72 13.63 9.20
N PHE A 358 -5.96 14.08 9.28
CA PHE A 358 -6.30 15.50 9.29
C PHE A 358 -6.99 15.83 10.62
N SER A 359 -6.52 16.84 11.33
CA SER A 359 -7.11 17.27 12.60
C SER A 359 -8.60 17.68 12.47
N SER A 360 -9.01 18.08 11.27
CA SER A 360 -10.39 18.47 10.94
C SER A 360 -11.32 17.31 10.60
N LEU A 361 -10.78 16.09 10.36
CA LEU A 361 -11.57 14.96 9.84
C LEU A 361 -12.08 14.02 10.92
N GLY A 362 -11.38 13.94 12.06
CA GLY A 362 -11.63 12.91 13.07
C GLY A 362 -11.32 11.50 12.54
N THR A 363 -11.87 10.48 13.21
CA THR A 363 -11.78 9.08 12.74
C THR A 363 -12.73 8.92 11.55
N PRO A 364 -12.25 8.41 10.39
CA PRO A 364 -13.11 8.18 9.25
C PRO A 364 -14.22 7.17 9.52
N ASP A 365 -15.42 7.45 9.05
CA ASP A 365 -16.49 6.46 8.99
C ASP A 365 -16.29 5.57 7.76
N TYR A 366 -16.46 4.27 7.96
CA TYR A 366 -16.32 3.28 6.90
C TYR A 366 -17.64 2.65 6.56
N PHE A 367 -17.93 2.52 5.26
CA PHE A 367 -19.01 1.68 4.76
C PHE A 367 -18.51 0.80 3.61
N SER A 368 -18.99 -0.43 3.56
CA SER A 368 -18.82 -1.29 2.40
C SER A 368 -19.79 -0.85 1.31
N GLY A 369 -19.31 -0.70 0.07
CA GLY A 369 -20.15 -0.39 -1.08
C GLY A 369 -21.09 -1.54 -1.49
N GLY A 370 -20.94 -2.70 -0.84
CA GLY A 370 -21.80 -3.86 -1.02
C GLY A 370 -21.57 -4.63 -2.32
N LYS A 371 -22.65 -5.10 -2.90
CA LYS A 371 -22.65 -5.97 -4.08
C LYS A 371 -22.15 -5.27 -5.34
N GLN A 372 -21.62 -6.05 -6.28
CA GLN A 372 -21.35 -5.57 -7.63
C GLN A 372 -22.59 -4.93 -8.25
N GLY A 373 -22.46 -3.74 -8.83
CA GLY A 373 -23.53 -3.01 -9.48
C GLY A 373 -24.61 -2.48 -8.55
N SER A 374 -24.39 -2.47 -7.23
CA SER A 374 -25.37 -2.02 -6.24
C SER A 374 -25.90 -0.59 -6.46
N ALA A 375 -25.09 0.28 -7.05
CA ALA A 375 -25.44 1.66 -7.34
C ALA A 375 -25.74 1.94 -8.81
N THR A 376 -25.78 0.93 -9.69
CA THR A 376 -25.91 1.15 -11.15
C THR A 376 -27.19 1.94 -11.50
N GLU A 377 -28.34 1.51 -10.98
CA GLU A 377 -29.62 2.15 -11.29
C GLU A 377 -29.71 3.57 -10.72
N GLU A 378 -29.28 3.76 -9.47
CA GLU A 378 -29.22 5.08 -8.81
C GLU A 378 -28.34 6.06 -9.60
N VAL A 379 -27.14 5.61 -9.98
CA VAL A 379 -26.19 6.44 -10.71
C VAL A 379 -26.68 6.79 -12.09
N MET A 380 -27.28 5.83 -12.81
CA MET A 380 -27.88 6.12 -14.12
C MET A 380 -29.05 7.12 -14.03
N ALA A 381 -29.91 6.98 -13.03
CA ALA A 381 -30.98 7.93 -12.79
C ALA A 381 -30.42 9.35 -12.50
N ALA A 382 -29.36 9.46 -11.68
CA ALA A 382 -28.66 10.72 -11.41
C ALA A 382 -28.01 11.34 -12.67
N LEU A 383 -27.66 10.52 -13.68
CA LEU A 383 -27.18 10.95 -14.99
C LEU A 383 -28.32 11.32 -15.98
N GLY A 384 -29.57 11.26 -15.53
CA GLY A 384 -30.75 11.66 -16.31
C GLY A 384 -31.33 10.55 -17.21
N TYR A 385 -30.99 9.29 -17.00
CA TYR A 385 -31.63 8.17 -17.69
C TYR A 385 -33.00 7.86 -17.09
N THR A 386 -34.01 7.67 -17.94
CA THR A 386 -35.33 7.22 -17.47
C THR A 386 -35.29 5.74 -17.07
N ARG A 387 -36.32 5.29 -16.35
CA ARG A 387 -36.44 3.88 -15.96
C ARG A 387 -36.42 2.95 -17.20
N GLU A 388 -37.17 3.32 -18.26
CA GLU A 388 -37.23 2.56 -19.49
C GLU A 388 -35.86 2.44 -20.18
N GLN A 389 -35.06 3.52 -20.13
CA GLN A 389 -33.69 3.51 -20.67
C GLN A 389 -32.78 2.61 -19.87
N VAL A 390 -32.88 2.61 -18.53
CA VAL A 390 -32.11 1.72 -17.65
C VAL A 390 -32.50 0.26 -17.93
N ASP A 391 -33.80 -0.06 -17.97
CA ASP A 391 -34.28 -1.42 -18.24
C ASP A 391 -33.84 -1.91 -19.62
N ALA A 392 -33.86 -1.05 -20.64
CA ALA A 392 -33.36 -1.37 -21.97
C ALA A 392 -31.84 -1.65 -21.98
N ALA A 393 -31.06 -0.84 -21.25
CA ALA A 393 -29.60 -1.05 -21.14
C ALA A 393 -29.26 -2.34 -20.39
N VAL A 394 -30.04 -2.72 -19.37
CA VAL A 394 -29.91 -4.02 -18.69
C VAL A 394 -30.26 -5.15 -19.62
N ALA A 395 -31.38 -5.08 -20.36
CA ALA A 395 -31.82 -6.09 -21.32
C ALA A 395 -30.78 -6.33 -22.43
N GLN A 396 -30.06 -5.30 -22.84
CA GLN A 396 -28.96 -5.37 -23.84
C GLN A 396 -27.63 -5.86 -23.26
N GLY A 397 -27.52 -6.07 -21.94
CA GLY A 397 -26.27 -6.41 -21.28
C GLY A 397 -25.22 -5.28 -21.31
N ALA A 398 -25.66 -4.05 -21.51
CA ALA A 398 -24.81 -2.87 -21.48
C ALA A 398 -24.47 -2.42 -20.06
N VAL A 399 -25.40 -2.65 -19.14
CA VAL A 399 -25.21 -2.41 -17.69
C VAL A 399 -25.80 -3.58 -16.91
N GLU A 400 -25.36 -3.77 -15.68
CA GLU A 400 -25.97 -4.72 -14.75
C GLU A 400 -26.31 -4.03 -13.43
N GLY A 401 -27.49 -4.35 -12.88
CA GLY A 401 -27.88 -3.98 -11.53
C GLY A 401 -27.15 -4.82 -10.47
N SER A 402 -27.64 -4.75 -9.24
CA SER A 402 -27.07 -5.50 -8.12
C SER A 402 -26.97 -7.00 -8.42
N LYS A 403 -25.78 -7.56 -8.27
CA LYS A 403 -25.46 -8.96 -8.58
C LYS A 403 -24.84 -9.65 -7.39
N ASN A 404 -25.34 -10.82 -7.04
CA ASN A 404 -24.76 -11.64 -6.01
C ASN A 404 -23.40 -12.19 -6.43
N LEU A 405 -22.46 -12.23 -5.50
CA LEU A 405 -21.15 -12.82 -5.71
C LEU A 405 -21.31 -14.32 -6.01
N LYS A 406 -20.84 -14.77 -7.16
CA LYS A 406 -20.81 -16.19 -7.47
C LYS A 406 -19.73 -16.85 -6.61
N ARG A 407 -20.12 -17.79 -5.75
CA ARG A 407 -19.16 -18.66 -5.07
C ARG A 407 -18.49 -19.55 -6.12
N LEU A 408 -17.17 -19.59 -6.10
CA LEU A 408 -16.38 -20.51 -6.93
C LEU A 408 -16.50 -21.93 -6.40
#